data_81cfa1873c276e81853a00bd397cc3d8
#
_entry.id   81cfa1873c276e81853a00bd397cc3d8
#
_cell.length_a   1.000
_cell.length_b   1.000
_cell.length_c   1.000
_cell.angle_alpha   90.00
_cell.angle_beta   90.00
_cell.angle_gamma   90.00
#
_symmetry.space_group_name_H-M   'P 1'
#
loop_
_entity.id
_entity.type
_entity.pdbx_description
1 polymer ?
#
loop_
_entity_poly.entity_id
_entity_poly.type
_entity_poly.pdbx_seq_one_letter_code
_entity_poly.pdbx_strand_id
1 'polypeptide(L)'
;MRKKIVLLLCITLFLLTGCWNAKDIEKMFYIQALGIDYKDGKYYVYAQILNFAPIAKQETVGGEQKQPATYVAVGVGSTYAEASHDLFRSSSRRIYWGHLRTVVFTERMLQHGVRDILDLLNRYHETRYTAWIFSTDEPLKKIFSVPPMLEMSPAYSKLGDPLSTYTQYSYLHPVRLHRFVSVTNEESSSAIIPRISIKEPGWGSSNKKEHPSLQFNGVQILQKFKTTGKLSYEDSIGFRWLTPSMTRGALSMEDNGKTYGVAILESPDISIFPIKKGRDWHFYIKIKMKANITEFKKDISKKQIEKMLEKKVKEQIMHTYLKGIEQDEDVYQLSRKLQIKHFKEWKKVQKDGKIPLSPESIESIDISIFLKSGGKDKLIT
;
A
#
# COMPACT_ATOMS: atom_id res chain seq x y z
N MET A 1 -16.00 -64.87 -16.75
CA MET A 1 -15.27 -63.99 -15.81
C MET A 1 -14.09 -63.25 -16.46
N ARG A 2 -13.14 -63.88 -17.14
CA ARG A 2 -11.96 -63.21 -17.76
C ARG A 2 -12.32 -62.03 -18.69
N LYS A 3 -13.32 -62.14 -19.57
CA LYS A 3 -13.73 -61.03 -20.48
C LYS A 3 -14.25 -59.78 -19.74
N LYS A 4 -14.95 -59.97 -18.61
CA LYS A 4 -15.43 -58.84 -17.76
C LYS A 4 -14.29 -58.16 -17.03
N ILE A 5 -13.27 -58.91 -16.58
CA ILE A 5 -12.08 -58.35 -15.94
C ILE A 5 -11.24 -57.52 -16.92
N VAL A 6 -11.05 -58.06 -18.15
CA VAL A 6 -10.33 -57.32 -19.21
C VAL A 6 -11.06 -56.03 -19.60
N LEU A 7 -12.39 -56.07 -19.71
CA LEU A 7 -13.18 -54.86 -19.99
C LEU A 7 -13.05 -53.80 -18.86
N LEU A 8 -13.10 -54.28 -17.61
CA LEU A 8 -12.92 -53.42 -16.44
C LEU A 8 -11.52 -52.79 -16.42
N LEU A 9 -10.48 -53.58 -16.75
CA LEU A 9 -9.09 -53.11 -16.84
C LEU A 9 -8.90 -52.05 -17.96
N CYS A 10 -9.52 -52.25 -19.12
CA CYS A 10 -9.50 -51.29 -20.21
C CYS A 10 -10.24 -49.96 -19.82
N ILE A 11 -11.36 -50.04 -19.12
CA ILE A 11 -12.09 -48.83 -18.64
C ILE A 11 -11.25 -48.09 -17.59
N THR A 12 -10.56 -48.77 -16.66
CA THR A 12 -9.67 -48.12 -15.69
C THR A 12 -8.45 -47.49 -16.34
N LEU A 13 -7.87 -48.09 -17.38
CA LEU A 13 -6.79 -47.48 -18.17
C LEU A 13 -7.23 -46.19 -18.88
N PHE A 14 -8.46 -46.11 -19.38
CA PHE A 14 -9.03 -44.86 -19.95
C PHE A 14 -9.27 -43.77 -18.91
N LEU A 15 -9.51 -44.10 -17.65
CA LEU A 15 -9.70 -43.17 -16.55
C LEU A 15 -8.37 -42.60 -16.01
N LEU A 16 -7.23 -43.18 -16.37
CA LEU A 16 -5.90 -42.77 -15.92
C LEU A 16 -5.24 -41.67 -16.80
N THR A 17 -5.89 -41.25 -17.88
CA THR A 17 -5.33 -40.20 -18.78
C THR A 17 -5.52 -38.78 -18.24
N GLY A 18 -5.32 -38.56 -16.94
CA GLY A 18 -5.72 -37.35 -16.21
C GLY A 18 -4.79 -36.15 -16.24
N CYS A 19 -3.65 -36.13 -16.93
CA CYS A 19 -2.68 -35.01 -16.87
C CYS A 19 -2.31 -34.39 -18.22
N TRP A 20 -3.23 -34.32 -19.17
CA TRP A 20 -2.97 -33.79 -20.53
C TRP A 20 -2.49 -32.34 -20.58
N ASN A 21 -2.70 -31.53 -19.56
CA ASN A 21 -2.34 -30.11 -19.55
C ASN A 21 -1.41 -29.73 -18.38
N ALA A 22 -0.56 -30.62 -17.90
CA ALA A 22 0.46 -30.28 -16.91
C ALA A 22 1.46 -29.31 -17.53
N LYS A 23 1.50 -28.07 -17.03
CA LYS A 23 2.45 -27.05 -17.47
C LYS A 23 3.76 -27.25 -16.72
N ASP A 24 4.86 -27.41 -17.45
CA ASP A 24 6.19 -27.50 -16.87
C ASP A 24 6.54 -26.21 -16.14
N ILE A 25 6.62 -26.26 -14.82
CA ILE A 25 6.91 -25.14 -13.94
C ILE A 25 8.24 -24.48 -14.33
N GLU A 26 9.22 -25.26 -14.75
CA GLU A 26 10.55 -24.79 -15.15
C GLU A 26 10.55 -23.99 -16.45
N LYS A 27 9.51 -24.13 -17.28
CA LYS A 27 9.39 -23.44 -18.58
C LYS A 27 8.60 -22.14 -18.51
N MET A 28 8.38 -21.59 -17.32
CA MET A 28 7.62 -20.35 -17.12
C MET A 28 8.47 -19.25 -16.51
N PHE A 29 8.17 -18.00 -16.89
CA PHE A 29 8.62 -16.81 -16.19
C PHE A 29 7.50 -16.32 -15.28
N TYR A 30 7.75 -16.33 -13.99
CA TYR A 30 6.80 -15.91 -12.98
C TYR A 30 6.91 -14.41 -12.72
N ILE A 31 5.88 -13.65 -13.10
CA ILE A 31 5.84 -12.22 -12.86
C ILE A 31 5.45 -11.97 -11.41
N GLN A 32 6.32 -11.25 -10.71
CA GLN A 32 6.13 -10.83 -9.32
C GLN A 32 5.53 -9.42 -9.22
N ALA A 33 6.04 -8.49 -10.01
CA ALA A 33 5.55 -7.12 -10.03
C ALA A 33 5.30 -6.65 -11.46
N LEU A 34 4.22 -5.90 -11.62
CA LEU A 34 3.78 -5.26 -12.84
C LEU A 34 3.91 -3.74 -12.66
N GLY A 35 4.64 -3.09 -13.52
CA GLY A 35 4.73 -1.64 -13.59
C GLY A 35 4.07 -1.11 -14.84
N ILE A 36 3.36 0.00 -14.75
CA ILE A 36 2.68 0.58 -15.91
C ILE A 36 2.92 2.07 -15.95
N ASP A 37 3.42 2.52 -17.10
CA ASP A 37 3.69 3.91 -17.40
C ASP A 37 2.98 4.33 -18.68
N TYR A 38 2.69 5.62 -18.82
CA TYR A 38 2.16 6.21 -20.03
C TYR A 38 3.00 7.43 -20.40
N LYS A 39 3.61 7.39 -21.57
CA LYS A 39 4.50 8.44 -22.05
C LYS A 39 4.46 8.54 -23.57
N ASP A 40 4.42 9.76 -24.11
CA ASP A 40 4.47 10.06 -25.54
C ASP A 40 3.41 9.27 -26.36
N GLY A 41 2.17 9.17 -25.79
CA GLY A 41 1.06 8.47 -26.45
C GLY A 41 1.16 6.93 -26.41
N LYS A 42 2.11 6.36 -25.66
CA LYS A 42 2.35 4.91 -25.58
C LYS A 42 2.30 4.40 -24.15
N TYR A 43 1.85 3.16 -24.02
CA TYR A 43 1.93 2.38 -22.79
C TYR A 43 3.27 1.66 -22.71
N TYR A 44 3.87 1.71 -21.52
CA TYR A 44 5.07 0.96 -21.18
C TYR A 44 4.70 0.00 -20.05
N VAL A 45 4.81 -1.29 -20.32
CA VAL A 45 4.51 -2.36 -19.36
C VAL A 45 5.81 -2.98 -18.89
N TYR A 46 6.09 -2.90 -17.61
CA TYR A 46 7.28 -3.44 -16.96
C TYR A 46 6.91 -4.69 -16.19
N ALA A 47 7.58 -5.79 -16.46
CA ALA A 47 7.37 -7.05 -15.76
C ALA A 47 8.63 -7.44 -14.99
N GLN A 48 8.55 -7.51 -13.66
CA GLN A 48 9.62 -8.01 -12.82
C GLN A 48 9.52 -9.53 -12.70
N ILE A 49 10.57 -10.21 -13.11
CA ILE A 49 10.69 -11.67 -13.11
C ILE A 49 11.66 -12.08 -12.02
N LEU A 50 11.27 -13.05 -11.19
CA LEU A 50 12.17 -13.64 -10.18
C LEU A 50 13.08 -14.68 -10.81
N ASN A 51 14.35 -14.61 -10.43
CA ASN A 51 15.29 -15.67 -10.67
C ASN A 51 15.36 -16.57 -9.43
N PHE A 52 14.85 -17.80 -9.54
CA PHE A 52 14.86 -18.76 -8.42
C PHE A 52 16.20 -19.48 -8.26
N ALA A 53 17.07 -19.46 -9.26
CA ALA A 53 18.34 -20.18 -9.21
C ALA A 53 19.29 -19.68 -8.10
N PRO A 54 19.45 -18.37 -7.85
CA PRO A 54 20.21 -17.89 -6.71
C PRO A 54 19.60 -18.28 -5.36
N ILE A 55 18.28 -18.27 -5.28
CA ILE A 55 17.54 -18.57 -4.04
C ILE A 55 17.72 -20.03 -3.65
N ALA A 56 17.67 -20.95 -4.61
CA ALA A 56 17.86 -22.39 -4.38
C ALA A 56 19.33 -22.77 -4.06
N LYS A 57 20.31 -21.99 -4.54
CA LYS A 57 21.75 -22.25 -4.31
C LYS A 57 22.31 -21.72 -2.99
N GLN A 58 21.55 -20.94 -2.22
CA GLN A 58 21.98 -20.50 -0.88
C GLN A 58 22.22 -21.65 0.11
N GLU A 59 21.69 -22.83 -0.18
CA GLU A 59 21.94 -24.05 0.61
C GLU A 59 23.27 -24.74 0.28
N THR A 60 23.97 -24.35 -0.79
CA THR A 60 25.26 -24.91 -1.18
C THR A 60 26.38 -23.90 -1.00
N VAL A 61 27.30 -24.25 -0.12
CA VAL A 61 28.47 -23.46 0.33
C VAL A 61 29.31 -22.94 -0.85
N GLY A 62 29.55 -21.62 -0.92
CA GLY A 62 30.79 -21.05 -1.47
C GLY A 62 30.79 -20.59 -2.93
N GLY A 63 29.67 -20.33 -3.58
CA GLY A 63 29.67 -19.79 -4.96
C GLY A 63 29.40 -18.28 -5.01
N GLU A 64 30.29 -17.46 -5.60
CA GLU A 64 29.97 -16.07 -5.96
C GLU A 64 28.72 -16.01 -6.82
N GLN A 65 27.73 -15.25 -6.38
CA GLN A 65 26.45 -15.10 -7.06
C GLN A 65 26.63 -14.17 -8.28
N LYS A 66 26.85 -14.76 -9.46
CA LYS A 66 27.03 -14.00 -10.72
C LYS A 66 25.72 -13.57 -11.39
N GLN A 67 24.56 -14.05 -10.93
CA GLN A 67 23.28 -13.75 -11.56
C GLN A 67 22.42 -12.84 -10.71
N PRO A 68 21.73 -11.84 -11.33
CA PRO A 68 20.82 -10.96 -10.59
C PRO A 68 19.60 -11.74 -10.07
N ALA A 69 19.11 -11.33 -8.89
CA ALA A 69 17.90 -11.91 -8.27
C ALA A 69 16.62 -11.60 -9.05
N THR A 70 16.62 -10.53 -9.83
CA THR A 70 15.48 -10.08 -10.64
C THR A 70 15.88 -9.65 -12.03
N TYR A 71 14.98 -9.86 -12.97
CA TYR A 71 15.03 -9.29 -14.32
C TYR A 71 13.82 -8.40 -14.54
N VAL A 72 13.98 -7.32 -15.30
CA VAL A 72 12.89 -6.41 -15.65
C VAL A 72 12.72 -6.38 -17.15
N ALA A 73 11.67 -6.98 -17.64
CA ALA A 73 11.26 -6.90 -19.03
C ALA A 73 10.41 -5.65 -19.28
N VAL A 74 10.47 -5.09 -20.49
CA VAL A 74 9.68 -3.92 -20.89
C VAL A 74 9.01 -4.20 -22.22
N GLY A 75 7.72 -3.99 -22.28
CA GLY A 75 6.94 -4.01 -23.52
C GLY A 75 6.34 -2.63 -23.79
N VAL A 76 6.23 -2.26 -25.05
CA VAL A 76 5.73 -0.95 -25.50
C VAL A 76 4.64 -1.13 -26.55
N GLY A 77 3.58 -0.33 -26.44
CA GLY A 77 2.46 -0.39 -27.39
C GLY A 77 1.57 0.84 -27.33
N SER A 78 0.73 1.01 -28.33
CA SER A 78 -0.27 2.08 -28.38
C SER A 78 -1.46 1.80 -27.44
N THR A 79 -1.64 0.55 -27.03
CA THR A 79 -2.58 0.10 -26.01
C THR A 79 -1.87 -0.72 -24.95
N TYR A 80 -2.49 -0.85 -23.77
CA TYR A 80 -1.95 -1.72 -22.71
C TYR A 80 -1.84 -3.19 -23.19
N ALA A 81 -2.81 -3.67 -23.95
CA ALA A 81 -2.81 -5.02 -24.50
C ALA A 81 -1.63 -5.22 -25.46
N GLU A 82 -1.40 -4.29 -26.39
CA GLU A 82 -0.26 -4.33 -27.32
C GLU A 82 1.08 -4.31 -26.55
N ALA A 83 1.25 -3.42 -25.58
CA ALA A 83 2.45 -3.37 -24.74
C ALA A 83 2.67 -4.67 -23.95
N SER A 84 1.58 -5.31 -23.46
CA SER A 84 1.68 -6.62 -22.80
C SER A 84 2.06 -7.74 -23.77
N HIS A 85 1.57 -7.71 -25.02
CA HIS A 85 1.96 -8.65 -26.06
C HIS A 85 3.40 -8.46 -26.52
N ASP A 86 3.91 -7.24 -26.51
CA ASP A 86 5.31 -6.96 -26.87
C ASP A 86 6.30 -7.64 -25.92
N LEU A 87 5.93 -7.84 -24.64
CA LEU A 87 6.72 -8.65 -23.70
C LEU A 87 6.91 -10.10 -24.20
N PHE A 88 5.90 -10.68 -24.86
CA PHE A 88 5.97 -12.06 -25.35
C PHE A 88 6.95 -12.22 -26.53
N ARG A 89 7.16 -11.16 -27.33
CA ARG A 89 8.09 -11.19 -28.47
C ARG A 89 9.54 -11.42 -28.06
N SER A 90 9.95 -10.91 -26.90
CA SER A 90 11.30 -11.05 -26.37
C SER A 90 11.45 -12.19 -25.36
N SER A 91 10.35 -12.82 -24.98
CA SER A 91 10.38 -13.88 -23.96
C SER A 91 10.67 -15.24 -24.57
N SER A 92 11.69 -15.91 -24.07
CA SER A 92 12.03 -17.30 -24.43
C SER A 92 11.17 -18.36 -23.72
N ARG A 93 10.36 -17.94 -22.74
CA ARG A 93 9.51 -18.80 -21.92
C ARG A 93 8.12 -18.20 -21.79
N ARG A 94 7.13 -19.03 -21.45
CA ARG A 94 5.79 -18.55 -21.19
C ARG A 94 5.78 -17.59 -19.98
N ILE A 95 5.21 -16.40 -20.15
CA ILE A 95 4.97 -15.45 -19.07
C ILE A 95 3.73 -15.89 -18.30
N TYR A 96 3.85 -15.99 -16.98
CA TYR A 96 2.78 -16.42 -16.08
C TYR A 96 2.48 -15.35 -15.01
N TRP A 97 1.25 -14.88 -14.99
CA TRP A 97 0.80 -13.76 -14.14
C TRP A 97 0.22 -14.21 -12.78
N GLY A 98 0.04 -15.49 -12.56
CA GLY A 98 -0.57 -16.04 -11.34
C GLY A 98 0.22 -15.79 -10.04
N HIS A 99 1.47 -15.34 -10.14
CA HIS A 99 2.31 -14.95 -9.00
C HIS A 99 2.40 -13.43 -8.81
N LEU A 100 1.60 -12.66 -9.56
CA LEU A 100 1.58 -11.20 -9.43
C LEU A 100 1.19 -10.79 -8.00
N ARG A 101 2.12 -10.14 -7.31
CA ARG A 101 1.96 -9.63 -5.95
C ARG A 101 1.80 -8.13 -5.89
N THR A 102 2.27 -7.41 -6.90
CA THR A 102 2.39 -5.95 -6.88
C THR A 102 2.07 -5.36 -8.23
N VAL A 103 1.32 -4.25 -8.21
CA VAL A 103 1.11 -3.36 -9.35
C VAL A 103 1.58 -1.96 -8.97
N VAL A 104 2.46 -1.38 -9.77
CA VAL A 104 2.98 -0.02 -9.58
C VAL A 104 2.62 0.84 -10.78
N PHE A 105 1.91 1.92 -10.54
CA PHE A 105 1.60 2.91 -11.55
C PHE A 105 2.54 4.11 -11.43
N THR A 106 3.01 4.64 -12.56
CA THR A 106 3.63 5.97 -12.55
C THR A 106 2.58 7.05 -12.36
N GLU A 107 2.98 8.21 -11.87
CA GLU A 107 2.07 9.36 -11.78
C GLU A 107 1.46 9.72 -13.14
N ARG A 108 2.26 9.67 -14.23
CA ARG A 108 1.76 9.92 -15.60
C ARG A 108 0.66 8.95 -16.01
N MET A 109 0.81 7.68 -15.66
CA MET A 109 -0.22 6.66 -15.91
C MET A 109 -1.50 6.98 -15.13
N LEU A 110 -1.38 7.40 -13.87
CA LEU A 110 -2.52 7.79 -13.05
C LEU A 110 -3.21 9.06 -13.54
N GLN A 111 -2.47 10.00 -14.14
CA GLN A 111 -3.02 11.18 -14.80
C GLN A 111 -3.80 10.81 -16.07
N HIS A 112 -3.27 9.88 -16.86
CA HIS A 112 -3.97 9.36 -18.05
C HIS A 112 -5.26 8.63 -17.66
N GLY A 113 -5.20 7.81 -16.60
CA GLY A 113 -6.30 7.03 -16.06
C GLY A 113 -6.08 5.52 -16.20
N VAL A 114 -6.54 4.77 -15.21
CA VAL A 114 -6.23 3.32 -15.09
C VAL A 114 -7.45 2.41 -15.27
N ARG A 115 -8.61 2.95 -15.63
CA ARG A 115 -9.87 2.17 -15.78
C ARG A 115 -9.71 0.99 -16.73
N ASP A 116 -9.22 1.24 -17.93
CA ASP A 116 -9.11 0.22 -18.99
C ASP A 116 -8.10 -0.87 -18.63
N ILE A 117 -7.02 -0.47 -17.92
CA ILE A 117 -6.02 -1.42 -17.44
C ILE A 117 -6.61 -2.34 -16.39
N LEU A 118 -7.36 -1.78 -15.45
CA LEU A 118 -8.00 -2.55 -14.38
C LEU A 118 -9.06 -3.49 -14.94
N ASP A 119 -9.81 -3.07 -15.95
CA ASP A 119 -10.77 -3.92 -16.66
C ASP A 119 -10.07 -5.09 -17.37
N LEU A 120 -8.93 -4.82 -18.03
CA LEU A 120 -8.13 -5.86 -18.67
C LEU A 120 -7.51 -6.82 -17.65
N LEU A 121 -6.91 -6.31 -16.56
CA LEU A 121 -6.39 -7.15 -15.48
C LEU A 121 -7.47 -8.05 -14.88
N ASN A 122 -8.71 -7.56 -14.86
CA ASN A 122 -9.87 -8.30 -14.40
C ASN A 122 -10.27 -9.45 -15.35
N ARG A 123 -10.06 -9.28 -16.64
CA ARG A 123 -10.39 -10.30 -17.66
C ARG A 123 -9.38 -11.45 -17.70
N TYR A 124 -8.15 -11.22 -17.25
CA TYR A 124 -7.13 -12.26 -17.19
C TYR A 124 -7.30 -13.13 -15.94
N HIS A 125 -7.83 -14.32 -16.11
CA HIS A 125 -8.09 -15.28 -15.02
C HIS A 125 -6.84 -15.69 -14.21
N GLU A 126 -5.63 -15.50 -14.74
CA GLU A 126 -4.39 -15.75 -14.04
C GLU A 126 -4.08 -14.64 -13.01
N THR A 127 -4.63 -13.43 -13.16
CA THR A 127 -4.34 -12.28 -12.29
C THR A 127 -5.13 -12.38 -11.00
N ARG A 128 -4.44 -12.25 -9.87
CA ARG A 128 -5.09 -12.24 -8.54
C ARG A 128 -5.40 -10.82 -8.09
N TYR A 129 -6.62 -10.59 -7.64
CA TYR A 129 -7.03 -9.30 -7.06
C TYR A 129 -6.37 -8.97 -5.71
N THR A 130 -5.54 -9.88 -5.20
CA THR A 130 -4.81 -9.69 -3.95
C THR A 130 -3.47 -8.98 -4.11
N ALA A 131 -3.11 -8.54 -5.32
CA ALA A 131 -1.91 -7.75 -5.57
C ALA A 131 -1.94 -6.42 -4.79
N TRP A 132 -0.78 -5.97 -4.33
CA TRP A 132 -0.60 -4.66 -3.70
C TRP A 132 -0.52 -3.57 -4.76
N ILE A 133 -1.06 -2.39 -4.46
CA ILE A 133 -1.05 -1.23 -5.36
C ILE A 133 -0.17 -0.13 -4.80
N PHE A 134 0.68 0.42 -5.66
CA PHE A 134 1.53 1.57 -5.36
C PHE A 134 1.55 2.56 -6.52
N SER A 135 1.96 3.78 -6.22
CA SER A 135 2.35 4.77 -7.22
C SER A 135 3.81 5.17 -7.06
N THR A 136 4.41 5.74 -8.11
CA THR A 136 5.79 6.24 -8.07
C THR A 136 6.00 7.37 -9.08
N ASP A 137 6.92 8.27 -8.77
CA ASP A 137 7.47 9.25 -9.72
C ASP A 137 8.80 8.76 -10.32
N GLU A 138 9.37 7.72 -9.72
CA GLU A 138 10.65 7.14 -10.11
C GLU A 138 10.51 6.25 -11.36
N PRO A 139 11.58 6.10 -12.15
CA PRO A 139 11.59 5.15 -13.24
C PRO A 139 11.33 3.72 -12.75
N LEU A 140 10.29 3.07 -13.29
CA LEU A 140 9.86 1.73 -12.87
C LEU A 140 10.98 0.69 -12.94
N LYS A 141 11.87 0.81 -13.97
CA LYS A 141 13.03 -0.07 -14.07
C LYS A 141 13.96 0.05 -12.86
N LYS A 142 14.16 1.27 -12.32
CA LYS A 142 14.96 1.48 -11.11
C LYS A 142 14.26 0.88 -9.89
N ILE A 143 12.96 1.17 -9.68
CA ILE A 143 12.16 0.61 -8.57
C ILE A 143 12.26 -0.91 -8.54
N PHE A 144 12.09 -1.58 -9.68
CA PHE A 144 12.09 -3.05 -9.76
C PHE A 144 13.51 -3.66 -9.71
N SER A 145 14.54 -2.85 -9.89
CA SER A 145 15.92 -3.29 -9.80
C SER A 145 16.56 -3.08 -8.42
N VAL A 146 15.85 -2.44 -7.47
CA VAL A 146 16.35 -2.31 -6.09
C VAL A 146 16.52 -3.70 -5.49
N PRO A 147 17.75 -4.12 -5.15
CA PRO A 147 17.97 -5.46 -4.61
C PRO A 147 17.40 -5.55 -3.21
N PRO A 148 16.77 -6.67 -2.85
CA PRO A 148 16.40 -6.92 -1.47
C PRO A 148 17.66 -7.04 -0.61
N MET A 149 17.60 -6.58 0.64
CA MET A 149 18.72 -6.72 1.57
C MET A 149 18.99 -8.19 1.88
N LEU A 150 20.26 -8.47 2.19
CA LEU A 150 20.72 -9.81 2.60
C LEU A 150 20.37 -10.90 1.58
N GLU A 151 20.31 -10.54 0.30
CA GLU A 151 19.99 -11.46 -0.79
C GLU A 151 18.64 -12.20 -0.62
N MET A 152 17.74 -11.66 0.21
CA MET A 152 16.42 -12.23 0.41
C MET A 152 15.63 -12.25 -0.89
N SER A 153 14.62 -13.12 -0.97
CA SER A 153 13.72 -13.11 -2.10
C SER A 153 12.99 -11.76 -2.24
N PRO A 154 12.91 -11.17 -3.43
CA PRO A 154 12.13 -9.95 -3.69
C PRO A 154 10.66 -10.05 -3.24
N ALA A 155 10.15 -11.27 -3.06
CA ALA A 155 8.83 -11.53 -2.49
C ALA A 155 8.65 -10.98 -1.06
N TYR A 156 9.74 -10.81 -0.31
CA TYR A 156 9.78 -10.24 1.03
C TYR A 156 10.19 -8.77 1.05
N SER A 157 10.35 -8.15 -0.11
CA SER A 157 10.60 -6.70 -0.21
C SER A 157 9.35 -5.89 0.18
N LYS A 158 9.52 -4.58 0.34
CA LYS A 158 8.39 -3.65 0.53
C LYS A 158 7.30 -3.75 -0.54
N LEU A 159 7.67 -4.15 -1.76
CA LEU A 159 6.70 -4.38 -2.83
C LEU A 159 5.93 -5.68 -2.62
N GLY A 160 6.61 -6.75 -2.25
CA GLY A 160 6.02 -8.08 -2.16
C GLY A 160 5.29 -8.36 -0.85
N ASP A 161 5.78 -7.78 0.27
CA ASP A 161 5.19 -7.92 1.61
C ASP A 161 5.22 -6.60 2.41
N PRO A 162 4.42 -5.61 2.02
CA PRO A 162 4.35 -4.33 2.73
C PRO A 162 3.70 -4.42 4.11
N LEU A 163 2.94 -5.49 4.42
CA LEU A 163 2.31 -5.65 5.73
C LEU A 163 3.33 -5.91 6.83
N SER A 164 4.37 -6.70 6.59
CA SER A 164 5.45 -6.92 7.57
C SER A 164 6.12 -5.59 7.94
N THR A 165 6.36 -4.71 6.97
CA THR A 165 6.86 -3.37 7.23
C THR A 165 5.85 -2.51 8.00
N TYR A 166 4.57 -2.60 7.64
CA TYR A 166 3.50 -1.84 8.29
C TYR A 166 3.34 -2.19 9.75
N THR A 167 3.48 -3.46 10.14
CA THR A 167 3.40 -3.87 11.54
C THR A 167 4.54 -3.31 12.39
N GLN A 168 5.72 -3.09 11.80
CA GLN A 168 6.86 -2.44 12.48
C GLN A 168 6.70 -0.93 12.57
N TYR A 169 6.18 -0.32 11.51
CA TYR A 169 6.02 1.12 11.39
C TYR A 169 4.75 1.43 10.62
N SER A 170 3.67 1.61 11.37
CA SER A 170 2.35 1.88 10.80
C SER A 170 2.26 3.33 10.32
N TYR A 171 2.66 3.56 9.05
CA TYR A 171 2.51 4.85 8.40
C TYR A 171 1.22 4.91 7.60
N LEU A 172 1.14 4.16 6.53
CA LEU A 172 -0.04 4.05 5.67
C LEU A 172 -0.35 2.58 5.43
N HIS A 173 -1.60 2.18 5.66
CA HIS A 173 -2.01 0.79 5.43
C HIS A 173 -1.90 0.44 3.95
N PRO A 174 -1.19 -0.65 3.58
CA PRO A 174 -1.08 -1.07 2.19
C PRO A 174 -2.44 -1.40 1.58
N VAL A 175 -2.62 -1.08 0.32
CA VAL A 175 -3.89 -1.24 -0.39
C VAL A 175 -3.82 -2.39 -1.38
N ARG A 176 -4.79 -3.29 -1.33
CA ARG A 176 -4.96 -4.38 -2.29
C ARG A 176 -5.74 -3.93 -3.52
N LEU A 177 -5.46 -4.55 -4.68
CA LEU A 177 -6.12 -4.26 -5.95
C LEU A 177 -7.65 -4.29 -5.84
N HIS A 178 -8.23 -5.33 -5.24
CA HIS A 178 -9.69 -5.41 -5.07
C HIS A 178 -10.26 -4.25 -4.26
N ARG A 179 -9.55 -3.81 -3.20
CA ARG A 179 -9.97 -2.67 -2.39
C ARG A 179 -9.86 -1.36 -3.16
N PHE A 180 -8.78 -1.20 -3.92
CA PHE A 180 -8.57 -0.05 -4.80
C PHE A 180 -9.71 0.07 -5.81
N VAL A 181 -10.02 -1.02 -6.54
CA VAL A 181 -11.12 -1.06 -7.51
C VAL A 181 -12.46 -0.74 -6.85
N SER A 182 -12.74 -1.33 -5.68
CA SER A 182 -13.98 -1.06 -4.94
C SER A 182 -14.12 0.42 -4.59
N VAL A 183 -13.07 1.04 -4.03
CA VAL A 183 -13.13 2.43 -3.58
C VAL A 183 -13.21 3.41 -4.75
N THR A 184 -12.50 3.16 -5.86
CA THR A 184 -12.54 4.04 -7.04
C THR A 184 -13.86 4.00 -7.81
N ASN A 185 -14.66 2.95 -7.61
CA ASN A 185 -16.02 2.85 -8.16
C ASN A 185 -17.08 3.55 -7.28
N GLU A 186 -16.77 3.88 -6.03
CA GLU A 186 -17.70 4.58 -5.14
C GLU A 186 -17.64 6.10 -5.39
N GLU A 187 -18.78 6.72 -5.70
CA GLU A 187 -18.87 8.15 -6.02
C GLU A 187 -18.37 9.05 -4.88
N SER A 188 -18.64 8.66 -3.62
CA SER A 188 -18.33 9.44 -2.43
C SER A 188 -16.92 9.21 -1.86
N SER A 189 -16.07 8.46 -2.57
CA SER A 189 -14.79 8.02 -2.04
C SER A 189 -13.64 8.39 -2.97
N SER A 190 -12.52 8.79 -2.36
CA SER A 190 -11.23 8.87 -3.04
C SER A 190 -10.36 7.67 -2.64
N ALA A 191 -9.75 7.00 -3.60
CA ALA A 191 -8.77 5.96 -3.30
C ALA A 191 -7.44 6.60 -2.93
N ILE A 192 -6.86 6.17 -1.83
CA ILE A 192 -5.57 6.63 -1.34
C ILE A 192 -4.61 5.47 -1.41
N ILE A 193 -3.56 5.60 -2.22
CA ILE A 193 -2.55 4.56 -2.41
C ILE A 193 -1.16 5.06 -2.01
N PRO A 194 -0.31 4.18 -1.44
CA PRO A 194 1.05 4.56 -1.06
C PRO A 194 1.88 4.96 -2.29
N ARG A 195 2.65 6.03 -2.16
CA ARG A 195 3.74 6.37 -3.08
C ARG A 195 5.02 5.73 -2.59
N ILE A 196 5.76 5.13 -3.53
CA ILE A 196 7.03 4.48 -3.26
C ILE A 196 8.17 5.19 -3.99
N SER A 197 9.31 5.33 -3.33
CA SER A 197 10.53 5.91 -3.90
C SER A 197 11.75 5.12 -3.46
N ILE A 198 12.88 5.44 -4.07
CA ILE A 198 14.20 4.91 -3.69
C ILE A 198 14.81 5.86 -2.65
N LYS A 199 15.29 5.29 -1.55
CA LYS A 199 16.09 6.01 -0.55
C LYS A 199 17.57 5.75 -0.82
N GLU A 200 18.28 6.81 -1.14
CA GLU A 200 19.73 6.84 -1.32
C GLU A 200 20.34 7.96 -0.46
N PRO A 201 21.34 7.70 0.41
CA PRO A 201 21.81 6.36 0.76
C PRO A 201 20.76 5.61 1.56
N GLY A 202 20.62 4.29 1.31
CA GLY A 202 19.71 3.40 2.05
C GLY A 202 20.38 2.83 3.31
N TRP A 203 21.13 1.75 3.11
CA TRP A 203 21.87 1.03 4.15
C TRP A 203 23.34 0.92 3.78
N GLY A 204 24.23 1.23 4.73
CA GLY A 204 25.67 1.02 4.56
C GLY A 204 26.09 -0.40 4.93
N SER A 205 27.02 -0.98 4.20
CA SER A 205 27.68 -2.25 4.54
C SER A 205 29.09 -2.04 5.05
N SER A 206 29.66 -3.02 5.77
CA SER A 206 31.01 -2.96 6.32
C SER A 206 32.10 -2.71 5.27
N ASN A 207 31.86 -3.11 4.02
CA ASN A 207 32.75 -2.85 2.88
C ASN A 207 32.47 -1.52 2.17
N LYS A 208 31.80 -0.57 2.83
CA LYS A 208 31.44 0.79 2.37
C LYS A 208 30.57 0.84 1.10
N LYS A 209 29.93 -0.26 0.72
CA LYS A 209 28.90 -0.23 -0.33
C LYS A 209 27.57 0.22 0.26
N GLU A 210 26.99 1.24 -0.34
CA GLU A 210 25.63 1.67 -0.05
C GLU A 210 24.62 0.81 -0.81
N HIS A 211 23.57 0.38 -0.12
CA HIS A 211 22.47 -0.34 -0.69
C HIS A 211 21.25 0.55 -0.75
N PRO A 212 20.72 0.87 -1.94
CA PRO A 212 19.47 1.59 -2.07
C PRO A 212 18.34 0.77 -1.43
N SER A 213 17.35 1.45 -0.89
CA SER A 213 16.19 0.79 -0.31
C SER A 213 14.90 1.47 -0.75
N LEU A 214 13.79 0.71 -0.80
CA LEU A 214 12.49 1.27 -1.07
C LEU A 214 11.90 1.89 0.21
N GLN A 215 11.26 3.06 0.05
CA GLN A 215 10.54 3.72 1.14
C GLN A 215 9.17 4.23 0.67
N PHE A 216 8.24 4.39 1.61
CA PHE A 216 7.02 5.15 1.35
C PHE A 216 7.29 6.63 1.57
N ASN A 217 6.99 7.45 0.57
CA ASN A 217 7.28 8.89 0.58
C ASN A 217 6.04 9.76 0.41
N GLY A 218 4.86 9.23 0.71
CA GLY A 218 3.61 9.96 0.63
C GLY A 218 2.45 9.10 0.11
N VAL A 219 1.42 9.78 -0.35
CA VAL A 219 0.22 9.17 -0.90
C VAL A 219 -0.16 9.80 -2.24
N GLN A 220 -0.77 9.00 -3.09
CA GLN A 220 -1.47 9.43 -4.27
C GLN A 220 -2.97 9.30 -4.03
N ILE A 221 -3.72 10.34 -4.39
CA ILE A 221 -5.17 10.39 -4.23
C ILE A 221 -5.81 10.26 -5.61
N LEU A 222 -6.78 9.35 -5.74
CA LEU A 222 -7.45 9.09 -7.00
C LEU A 222 -8.96 9.12 -6.83
N GLN A 223 -9.63 9.69 -7.82
CA GLN A 223 -11.07 9.62 -7.98
C GLN A 223 -11.41 9.18 -9.40
N LYS A 224 -12.44 8.35 -9.56
CA LYS A 224 -12.87 7.85 -10.88
C LYS A 224 -11.70 7.31 -11.73
N PHE A 225 -10.75 6.62 -11.10
CA PHE A 225 -9.57 5.99 -11.72
C PHE A 225 -8.49 6.95 -12.25
N LYS A 226 -8.55 8.23 -11.90
CA LYS A 226 -7.53 9.23 -12.22
C LYS A 226 -7.00 9.86 -10.95
N THR A 227 -5.75 10.29 -10.99
CA THR A 227 -5.19 11.05 -9.87
C THR A 227 -5.80 12.45 -9.82
N THR A 228 -6.12 12.88 -8.62
CA THR A 228 -6.68 14.19 -8.31
C THR A 228 -5.78 14.98 -7.36
N GLY A 229 -4.93 14.30 -6.59
CA GLY A 229 -4.02 14.94 -5.67
C GLY A 229 -2.90 14.02 -5.19
N LYS A 230 -1.94 14.60 -4.48
CA LYS A 230 -0.85 13.87 -3.79
C LYS A 230 -0.42 14.63 -2.55
N LEU A 231 -0.05 13.88 -1.50
CA LEU A 231 0.54 14.44 -0.30
C LEU A 231 1.93 13.84 -0.07
N SER A 232 2.83 14.67 0.48
CA SER A 232 4.15 14.21 0.92
C SER A 232 4.04 13.25 2.11
N TYR A 233 5.16 12.66 2.52
CA TYR A 233 5.22 11.85 3.73
C TYR A 233 4.78 12.65 4.95
N GLU A 234 5.32 13.86 5.10
CA GLU A 234 5.05 14.77 6.22
C GLU A 234 3.58 15.21 6.24
N ASP A 235 3.02 15.54 5.07
CA ASP A 235 1.64 16.00 4.95
C ASP A 235 0.62 14.89 5.17
N SER A 236 1.00 13.65 4.97
CA SER A 236 0.09 12.50 5.06
C SER A 236 0.22 11.67 6.35
N ILE A 237 1.04 12.12 7.31
CA ILE A 237 1.30 11.35 8.53
C ILE A 237 0.06 11.18 9.41
N GLY A 238 -0.92 12.07 9.29
CA GLY A 238 -2.17 12.01 10.04
C GLY A 238 -3.06 10.81 9.69
N PHE A 239 -2.89 10.20 8.51
CA PHE A 239 -3.68 9.01 8.10
C PHE A 239 -3.58 7.88 9.10
N ARG A 240 -2.39 7.66 9.69
CA ARG A 240 -2.17 6.55 10.63
C ARG A 240 -3.11 6.61 11.84
N TRP A 241 -3.40 7.81 12.32
CA TRP A 241 -4.22 8.01 13.52
C TRP A 241 -5.70 7.71 13.30
N LEU A 242 -6.16 7.75 12.04
CA LEU A 242 -7.52 7.43 11.61
C LEU A 242 -7.60 6.08 10.90
N THR A 243 -6.61 5.21 11.09
CA THR A 243 -6.55 3.85 10.54
C THR A 243 -6.73 2.81 11.64
N PRO A 244 -7.88 2.11 11.75
CA PRO A 244 -8.15 1.16 12.84
C PRO A 244 -7.14 0.02 12.96
N SER A 245 -6.50 -0.36 11.84
CA SER A 245 -5.49 -1.42 11.80
C SER A 245 -4.08 -0.95 12.19
N MET A 246 -3.92 0.27 12.68
CA MET A 246 -2.62 0.77 13.15
C MET A 246 -2.15 -0.04 14.35
N THR A 247 -0.94 -0.60 14.23
CA THR A 247 -0.32 -1.40 15.30
C THR A 247 0.83 -0.70 16.00
N ARG A 248 1.52 0.22 15.30
CA ARG A 248 2.73 0.86 15.84
C ARG A 248 2.99 2.23 15.22
N GLY A 249 2.53 3.29 15.88
CA GLY A 249 2.78 4.69 15.53
C GLY A 249 3.74 5.34 16.52
N ALA A 250 5.02 5.54 16.14
CA ALA A 250 5.96 6.26 16.97
C ALA A 250 5.66 7.77 16.96
N LEU A 251 5.71 8.40 18.14
CA LEU A 251 5.47 9.82 18.32
C LEU A 251 6.41 10.40 19.37
N SER A 252 7.15 11.46 18.98
CA SER A 252 7.99 12.21 19.92
C SER A 252 7.12 13.05 20.85
N MET A 253 7.44 13.00 22.13
CA MET A 253 6.85 13.85 23.16
C MET A 253 7.66 15.15 23.23
N GLU A 254 7.11 16.22 22.66
CA GLU A 254 7.77 17.50 22.57
C GLU A 254 6.88 18.61 23.12
N ASP A 255 7.46 19.49 23.92
CA ASP A 255 6.82 20.72 24.37
C ASP A 255 7.84 21.86 24.43
N ASN A 256 7.48 23.02 23.85
CA ASN A 256 8.32 24.21 23.80
C ASN A 256 9.76 23.96 23.31
N GLY A 257 9.93 23.10 22.28
CA GLY A 257 11.23 22.77 21.70
C GLY A 257 12.07 21.78 22.53
N LYS A 258 11.55 21.29 23.66
CA LYS A 258 12.20 20.28 24.49
C LYS A 258 11.60 18.91 24.24
N THR A 259 12.44 17.93 23.87
CA THR A 259 12.04 16.54 23.71
C THR A 259 12.12 15.80 25.03
N TYR A 260 11.02 15.18 25.44
CA TYR A 260 10.90 14.40 26.69
C TYR A 260 11.03 12.90 26.46
N GLY A 261 10.89 12.44 25.24
CA GLY A 261 11.04 11.03 24.88
C GLY A 261 10.19 10.64 23.68
N VAL A 262 9.97 9.33 23.54
CA VAL A 262 9.19 8.74 22.45
C VAL A 262 8.18 7.75 23.01
N ALA A 263 6.96 7.84 22.52
CA ALA A 263 5.90 6.88 22.80
C ALA A 263 5.49 6.13 21.52
N ILE A 264 5.11 4.87 21.69
CA ILE A 264 4.48 4.07 20.63
C ILE A 264 3.00 4.02 20.93
N LEU A 265 2.20 4.56 20.00
CA LEU A 265 0.74 4.52 20.03
C LEU A 265 0.25 3.33 19.20
N GLU A 266 -0.83 2.71 19.66
CA GLU A 266 -1.38 1.51 19.04
C GLU A 266 -2.90 1.43 19.17
N SER A 267 -3.52 0.62 18.30
CA SER A 267 -4.91 0.19 18.38
C SER A 267 -5.90 1.36 18.53
N PRO A 268 -5.96 2.30 17.59
CA PRO A 268 -6.94 3.38 17.64
C PRO A 268 -8.37 2.84 17.48
N ASP A 269 -9.22 3.20 18.43
CA ASP A 269 -10.69 3.06 18.33
C ASP A 269 -11.25 4.39 17.85
N ILE A 270 -11.81 4.41 16.63
CA ILE A 270 -12.12 5.63 15.89
C ILE A 270 -13.60 5.69 15.60
N SER A 271 -14.21 6.80 15.97
CA SER A 271 -15.60 7.12 15.62
C SER A 271 -15.66 8.50 14.96
N ILE A 272 -16.34 8.58 13.80
CA ILE A 272 -16.58 9.83 13.09
C ILE A 272 -18.10 10.03 12.99
N PHE A 273 -18.55 11.16 13.50
CA PHE A 273 -19.96 11.53 13.58
C PHE A 273 -20.25 12.75 12.70
N PRO A 274 -21.05 12.61 11.62
CA PRO A 274 -21.58 13.76 10.91
C PRO A 274 -22.58 14.52 11.80
N ILE A 275 -22.46 15.83 11.85
CA ILE A 275 -23.32 16.71 12.62
C ILE A 275 -23.82 17.81 11.70
N LYS A 276 -25.13 18.06 11.65
CA LYS A 276 -25.72 19.13 10.85
C LYS A 276 -25.76 20.43 11.64
N LYS A 277 -25.17 21.48 11.09
CA LYS A 277 -25.24 22.84 11.62
C LYS A 277 -25.79 23.79 10.57
N GLY A 278 -27.03 24.19 10.73
CA GLY A 278 -27.70 25.00 9.71
C GLY A 278 -27.83 24.26 8.39
N ARG A 279 -27.16 24.76 7.34
CA ARG A 279 -27.11 24.15 6.00
C ARG A 279 -25.88 23.26 5.80
N ASP A 280 -24.86 23.37 6.66
CA ASP A 280 -23.56 22.73 6.49
C ASP A 280 -23.41 21.47 7.35
N TRP A 281 -22.57 20.56 6.87
CA TRP A 281 -22.22 19.35 7.58
C TRP A 281 -20.83 19.48 8.19
N HIS A 282 -20.76 19.22 9.50
CA HIS A 282 -19.55 19.17 10.28
C HIS A 282 -19.31 17.76 10.79
N PHE A 283 -18.08 17.51 11.25
CA PHE A 283 -17.69 16.18 11.73
C PHE A 283 -17.04 16.28 13.10
N TYR A 284 -17.53 15.48 14.02
CA TYR A 284 -16.90 15.22 15.29
C TYR A 284 -16.12 13.91 15.22
N ILE A 285 -14.85 13.94 15.56
CA ILE A 285 -13.95 12.77 15.53
C ILE A 285 -13.60 12.40 16.96
N LYS A 286 -13.83 11.16 17.35
CA LYS A 286 -13.44 10.62 18.63
C LYS A 286 -12.45 9.49 18.43
N ILE A 287 -11.33 9.53 19.17
CA ILE A 287 -10.25 8.56 19.07
C ILE A 287 -9.83 8.14 20.47
N LYS A 288 -9.75 6.83 20.69
CA LYS A 288 -9.15 6.26 21.91
C LYS A 288 -7.96 5.41 21.51
N MET A 289 -6.81 5.60 22.13
CA MET A 289 -5.59 4.88 21.83
C MET A 289 -4.88 4.42 23.09
N LYS A 290 -4.02 3.42 22.92
CA LYS A 290 -3.09 2.97 23.95
C LYS A 290 -1.69 3.45 23.58
N ALA A 291 -0.88 3.77 24.58
CA ALA A 291 0.50 4.18 24.40
C ALA A 291 1.44 3.44 25.35
N ASN A 292 2.61 3.10 24.82
CA ASN A 292 3.75 2.57 25.57
C ASN A 292 4.92 3.52 25.41
N ILE A 293 5.54 3.94 26.49
CA ILE A 293 6.73 4.80 26.45
C ILE A 293 7.95 3.92 26.18
N THR A 294 8.74 4.29 25.17
CA THR A 294 9.98 3.58 24.83
C THR A 294 11.23 4.32 25.30
N GLU A 295 11.15 5.64 25.36
CA GLU A 295 12.21 6.51 25.86
C GLU A 295 11.58 7.63 26.69
N PHE A 296 12.18 7.97 27.81
CA PHE A 296 11.58 8.91 28.77
C PHE A 296 12.64 9.65 29.60
N LYS A 297 12.49 10.95 29.74
CA LYS A 297 13.22 11.83 30.68
C LYS A 297 12.33 12.11 31.88
N LYS A 298 12.83 11.89 33.09
CA LYS A 298 12.08 11.70 34.35
C LYS A 298 11.23 12.88 34.89
N ASP A 299 11.18 14.03 34.25
CA ASP A 299 10.69 15.27 34.91
C ASP A 299 9.23 15.64 34.56
N ILE A 300 8.38 14.71 34.10
CA ILE A 300 7.00 15.02 33.73
C ILE A 300 6.01 13.94 34.21
N SER A 301 4.81 14.39 34.58
CA SER A 301 3.75 13.51 35.04
C SER A 301 3.06 12.75 33.91
N LYS A 302 2.45 11.61 34.24
CA LYS A 302 1.62 10.82 33.31
C LYS A 302 0.62 11.67 32.55
N LYS A 303 -0.11 12.53 33.26
CA LYS A 303 -1.15 13.41 32.68
C LYS A 303 -0.57 14.43 31.68
N GLN A 304 0.63 14.94 31.93
CA GLN A 304 1.31 15.84 30.99
C GLN A 304 1.73 15.11 29.71
N ILE A 305 2.23 13.87 29.85
CA ILE A 305 2.57 13.02 28.69
C ILE A 305 1.33 12.77 27.84
N GLU A 306 0.23 12.30 28.44
CA GLU A 306 -1.03 12.05 27.71
C GLU A 306 -1.49 13.28 26.94
N LYS A 307 -1.50 14.47 27.58
CA LYS A 307 -1.87 15.73 26.93
C LYS A 307 -0.94 16.13 25.77
N MET A 308 0.39 15.93 25.92
CA MET A 308 1.33 16.22 24.82
C MET A 308 1.09 15.31 23.62
N LEU A 309 0.87 14.02 23.86
CA LEU A 309 0.56 13.05 22.81
C LEU A 309 -0.77 13.37 22.12
N GLU A 310 -1.81 13.65 22.89
CA GLU A 310 -3.15 14.05 22.38
C GLU A 310 -3.05 15.28 21.48
N LYS A 311 -2.34 16.32 21.94
CA LYS A 311 -2.12 17.56 21.18
C LYS A 311 -1.40 17.26 19.86
N LYS A 312 -0.30 16.50 19.89
CA LYS A 312 0.50 16.20 18.69
C LYS A 312 -0.26 15.33 17.68
N VAL A 313 -1.04 14.35 18.14
CA VAL A 313 -1.92 13.54 17.27
C VAL A 313 -2.95 14.43 16.60
N LYS A 314 -3.61 15.32 17.36
CA LYS A 314 -4.59 16.27 16.82
C LYS A 314 -3.97 17.18 15.77
N GLU A 315 -2.78 17.73 16.04
CA GLU A 315 -2.04 18.56 15.09
C GLU A 315 -1.76 17.82 13.77
N GLN A 316 -1.29 16.57 13.82
CA GLN A 316 -0.99 15.78 12.64
C GLN A 316 -2.26 15.41 11.84
N ILE A 317 -3.37 15.11 12.52
CA ILE A 317 -4.65 14.87 11.84
C ILE A 317 -5.12 16.15 11.13
N MET A 318 -5.13 17.28 11.83
CA MET A 318 -5.55 18.56 11.23
C MET A 318 -4.63 18.99 10.10
N HIS A 319 -3.32 18.84 10.25
CA HIS A 319 -2.37 19.14 9.18
C HIS A 319 -2.68 18.35 7.90
N THR A 320 -2.82 17.03 8.00
CA THR A 320 -3.16 16.18 6.84
C THR A 320 -4.52 16.58 6.24
N TYR A 321 -5.51 16.91 7.08
CA TYR A 321 -6.81 17.36 6.62
C TYR A 321 -6.70 18.67 5.81
N LEU A 322 -6.03 19.66 6.36
CA LEU A 322 -5.85 20.97 5.70
C LEU A 322 -5.09 20.85 4.38
N LYS A 323 -4.05 20.00 4.33
CA LYS A 323 -3.33 19.68 3.09
C LYS A 323 -4.20 18.98 2.04
N GLY A 324 -5.18 18.22 2.47
CA GLY A 324 -6.22 17.69 1.59
C GLY A 324 -7.14 18.79 1.07
N ILE A 325 -7.64 19.66 1.93
CA ILE A 325 -8.52 20.79 1.57
C ILE A 325 -7.83 21.75 0.58
N GLU A 326 -6.54 22.04 0.74
CA GLU A 326 -5.76 22.83 -0.20
C GLU A 326 -5.80 22.28 -1.65
N GLN A 327 -6.07 20.99 -1.82
CA GLN A 327 -6.16 20.29 -3.11
C GLN A 327 -7.60 19.87 -3.48
N ASP A 328 -8.61 20.35 -2.75
CA ASP A 328 -10.02 19.94 -2.88
C ASP A 328 -10.23 18.41 -2.70
N GLU A 329 -9.47 17.80 -1.77
CA GLU A 329 -9.51 16.38 -1.50
C GLU A 329 -10.07 16.02 -0.13
N ASP A 330 -11.05 15.11 -0.13
CA ASP A 330 -11.61 14.50 1.08
C ASP A 330 -10.72 13.33 1.56
N VAL A 331 -9.60 13.67 2.17
CA VAL A 331 -8.57 12.70 2.60
C VAL A 331 -9.07 11.71 3.67
N TYR A 332 -10.07 12.08 4.46
CA TYR A 332 -10.64 11.22 5.51
C TYR A 332 -11.97 10.58 5.13
N GLN A 333 -12.37 10.72 3.86
CA GLN A 333 -13.61 10.15 3.32
C GLN A 333 -14.85 10.57 4.14
N LEU A 334 -14.91 11.83 4.52
CA LEU A 334 -16.01 12.40 5.30
C LEU A 334 -17.33 12.38 4.50
N SER A 335 -17.25 12.61 3.18
CA SER A 335 -18.38 12.45 2.24
C SER A 335 -18.98 11.05 2.32
N ARG A 336 -18.14 10.02 2.36
CA ARG A 336 -18.59 8.64 2.51
C ARG A 336 -19.20 8.38 3.88
N LYS A 337 -18.64 8.97 4.92
CA LYS A 337 -19.24 8.85 6.28
C LYS A 337 -20.65 9.44 6.33
N LEU A 338 -20.84 10.58 5.67
CA LEU A 338 -22.16 11.18 5.55
C LEU A 338 -23.08 10.32 4.67
N GLN A 339 -22.62 9.84 3.54
CA GLN A 339 -23.39 8.97 2.66
C GLN A 339 -23.92 7.73 3.38
N ILE A 340 -23.06 7.04 4.15
CA ILE A 340 -23.44 5.82 4.87
C ILE A 340 -24.47 6.11 5.96
N LYS A 341 -24.31 7.19 6.71
CA LYS A 341 -25.17 7.50 7.86
C LYS A 341 -26.44 8.27 7.48
N HIS A 342 -26.36 9.14 6.47
CA HIS A 342 -27.42 10.08 6.09
C HIS A 342 -27.53 10.20 4.57
N PHE A 343 -27.79 9.10 3.86
CA PHE A 343 -27.80 9.02 2.39
C PHE A 343 -28.66 10.10 1.73
N LYS A 344 -29.91 10.31 2.23
CA LYS A 344 -30.83 11.31 1.64
C LYS A 344 -30.30 12.74 1.74
N GLU A 345 -29.64 13.07 2.82
CA GLU A 345 -29.06 14.38 3.06
C GLU A 345 -27.76 14.56 2.24
N TRP A 346 -26.91 13.53 2.23
CA TRP A 346 -25.71 13.52 1.38
C TRP A 346 -26.07 13.78 -0.08
N LYS A 347 -27.13 13.12 -0.60
CA LYS A 347 -27.54 13.26 -2.00
C LYS A 347 -28.00 14.69 -2.33
N LYS A 348 -28.46 15.48 -1.38
CA LYS A 348 -28.88 16.87 -1.57
C LYS A 348 -27.70 17.85 -1.63
N VAL A 349 -26.61 17.56 -0.94
CA VAL A 349 -25.51 18.49 -0.76
C VAL A 349 -24.25 18.13 -1.56
N GLN A 350 -24.19 16.88 -2.06
CA GLN A 350 -23.03 16.40 -2.83
C GLN A 350 -22.93 17.03 -4.22
N LYS A 351 -21.70 17.21 -4.69
CA LYS A 351 -21.35 17.52 -6.08
C LYS A 351 -20.32 16.48 -6.54
N ASP A 352 -20.59 15.79 -7.61
CA ASP A 352 -19.70 14.73 -8.15
C ASP A 352 -19.27 13.66 -7.12
N GLY A 353 -20.16 13.37 -6.14
CA GLY A 353 -19.91 12.41 -5.06
C GLY A 353 -19.26 13.01 -3.81
N LYS A 354 -18.69 14.20 -3.87
CA LYS A 354 -18.11 14.89 -2.72
C LYS A 354 -19.08 15.89 -2.11
N ILE A 355 -19.03 16.07 -0.79
CA ILE A 355 -19.67 17.21 -0.13
C ILE A 355 -18.68 18.37 -0.07
N PRO A 356 -19.15 19.63 -0.07
CA PRO A 356 -18.28 20.78 0.19
C PRO A 356 -17.64 20.63 1.58
N LEU A 357 -16.32 20.68 1.61
CA LEU A 357 -15.55 20.67 2.84
C LEU A 357 -14.73 21.96 2.97
N SER A 358 -14.60 22.45 4.20
CA SER A 358 -13.80 23.60 4.56
C SER A 358 -12.88 23.24 5.74
N PRO A 359 -11.90 24.08 6.10
CA PRO A 359 -11.09 23.90 7.30
C PRO A 359 -11.92 23.66 8.57
N GLU A 360 -13.10 24.26 8.66
CA GLU A 360 -14.03 24.20 9.81
C GLU A 360 -14.95 22.97 9.76
N SER A 361 -14.96 22.18 8.67
CA SER A 361 -15.82 21.00 8.58
C SER A 361 -15.45 19.93 9.60
N ILE A 362 -14.20 19.86 10.07
CA ILE A 362 -13.87 19.12 11.30
C ILE A 362 -14.11 20.04 12.49
N GLU A 363 -15.27 19.88 13.13
CA GLU A 363 -15.69 20.69 14.27
C GLU A 363 -14.79 20.51 15.49
N SER A 364 -14.52 19.25 15.84
CA SER A 364 -13.65 18.91 16.95
C SER A 364 -13.10 17.51 16.85
N ILE A 365 -11.92 17.32 17.43
CA ILE A 365 -11.26 16.03 17.57
C ILE A 365 -11.03 15.81 19.07
N ASP A 366 -11.70 14.81 19.61
CA ASP A 366 -11.56 14.36 21.00
C ASP A 366 -10.66 13.12 21.01
N ILE A 367 -9.52 13.23 21.67
CA ILE A 367 -8.51 12.18 21.72
C ILE A 367 -8.29 11.80 23.17
N SER A 368 -8.32 10.52 23.46
CA SER A 368 -8.00 9.95 24.77
C SER A 368 -6.89 8.92 24.61
N ILE A 369 -5.74 9.19 25.21
CA ILE A 369 -4.59 8.29 25.17
C ILE A 369 -4.40 7.70 26.57
N PHE A 370 -4.39 6.37 26.62
CA PHE A 370 -4.14 5.61 27.84
C PHE A 370 -2.73 5.04 27.85
N LEU A 371 -1.90 5.50 28.78
CA LEU A 371 -0.57 4.95 28.99
C LEU A 371 -0.63 3.60 29.70
N LYS A 372 -0.17 2.52 29.02
CA LYS A 372 -0.13 1.16 29.58
C LYS A 372 1.03 0.96 30.55
N SER A 373 2.24 1.40 30.16
CA SER A 373 3.43 1.27 30.97
C SER A 373 4.46 2.37 30.65
N GLY A 374 5.26 2.73 31.64
CA GLY A 374 6.42 3.60 31.52
C GLY A 374 7.75 2.84 31.35
N GLY A 375 7.73 1.62 30.84
CA GLY A 375 8.90 0.75 30.82
C GLY A 375 9.16 0.08 32.18
N LYS A 376 10.42 -0.12 32.53
CA LYS A 376 10.83 -0.69 33.86
C LYS A 376 10.77 0.35 35.00
N ASP A 377 10.73 1.64 34.68
CA ASP A 377 10.64 2.73 35.64
C ASP A 377 9.20 3.08 35.98
N LYS A 378 8.89 3.36 37.24
CA LYS A 378 7.58 3.86 37.67
C LYS A 378 7.39 5.29 37.14
N LEU A 379 6.31 5.52 36.43
CA LEU A 379 5.86 6.88 36.13
C LEU A 379 5.45 7.59 37.41
N ILE A 380 5.80 8.86 37.54
CA ILE A 380 5.29 9.70 38.62
C ILE A 380 3.79 9.85 38.43
N THR A 381 3.03 9.41 39.40
CA THR A 381 1.55 9.48 39.42
C THR A 381 1.05 10.91 39.53
#